data_36a20b54129087f535311c10c2ab5985
#
_entry.id   36a20b54129087f535311c10c2ab5985
#
_cell.length_a   1.000
_cell.length_b   1.000
_cell.length_c   1.000
_cell.angle_alpha   90.00
_cell.angle_beta   90.00
_cell.angle_gamma   90.00
#
_symmetry.space_group_name_H-M   'P 1'
#
loop_
_entity.id
_entity.type
_entity.pdbx_description
1 polymer ?
#
loop_
_entity_poly.entity_id
_entity_poly.type
_entity_poly.pdbx_seq_one_letter_code
_entity_poly.pdbx_strand_id
1 'polypeptide(L)'
;MHELRISIESNRSVPTTCLSLVCWILLLAVTVSAQAPESSPKSGIVRQLSEVRFPPGDGPDCLQFFLENGDLKTGSSTAIMKAAPKCVVPPHYHTAEEQLIIVKGNVSTGMQGMQDTVLGPGGFAMMPSKRPHWFTCMATEECLMFVTFDRAYDIVWLKPNK
;
A
#
# COMPACT_ATOMS: atom_id res chain seq x y z
N MET A 1 42.29 12.47 53.58
CA MET A 1 42.92 13.74 54.00
C MET A 1 42.21 14.87 53.31
N HIS A 2 41.73 15.68 54.17
CA HIS A 2 41.22 17.06 54.17
C HIS A 2 39.83 17.34 53.59
N GLU A 3 38.98 17.45 54.59
CA GLU A 3 37.77 18.28 54.59
C GLU A 3 38.09 19.76 54.35
N LEU A 4 37.16 20.47 53.76
CA LEU A 4 36.94 21.87 54.14
C LEU A 4 35.44 22.19 54.13
N ARG A 5 34.90 22.35 55.33
CA ARG A 5 33.62 23.02 55.65
C ARG A 5 33.82 24.53 55.50
N ILE A 6 32.85 25.20 54.95
CA ILE A 6 32.62 26.62 55.30
C ILE A 6 31.11 26.80 55.53
N SER A 7 30.76 27.00 56.79
CA SER A 7 29.51 27.60 57.24
C SER A 7 29.64 29.11 57.17
N ILE A 8 28.63 29.79 56.70
CA ILE A 8 28.35 31.19 57.11
C ILE A 8 26.86 31.35 57.24
N GLU A 9 26.43 31.49 58.51
CA GLU A 9 25.16 32.07 58.92
C GLU A 9 25.20 33.58 58.66
N SER A 10 24.11 34.16 58.23
CA SER A 10 23.68 35.49 58.72
C SER A 10 22.22 35.74 58.45
N ASN A 11 21.52 35.67 59.49
CA ASN A 11 20.28 36.23 59.91
C ASN A 11 20.05 37.68 59.47
N ARG A 12 18.91 37.98 58.87
CA ARG A 12 18.17 39.26 59.14
C ARG A 12 16.67 39.10 58.81
N SER A 13 15.92 39.41 59.81
CA SER A 13 14.48 39.43 59.96
C SER A 13 13.83 40.67 59.31
N VAL A 14 12.65 40.46 58.71
CA VAL A 14 11.32 41.16 58.77
C VAL A 14 11.24 42.63 58.29
N PRO A 15 10.09 43.18 57.84
CA PRO A 15 8.71 42.79 57.97
C PRO A 15 7.77 43.01 56.76
N THR A 16 6.63 42.35 56.80
CA THR A 16 5.25 42.86 56.72
C THR A 16 4.71 43.42 55.40
N THR A 17 3.63 42.73 54.99
CA THR A 17 2.43 43.20 54.27
C THR A 17 2.63 43.79 52.88
N CYS A 18 2.32 42.98 51.89
CA CYS A 18 1.60 43.48 50.72
C CYS A 18 0.60 42.38 50.29
N LEU A 19 -0.66 42.77 50.45
CA LEU A 19 -1.84 42.07 50.03
C LEU A 19 -1.83 42.04 48.49
N SER A 20 -1.38 40.97 47.88
CA SER A 20 -1.44 40.84 46.43
C SER A 20 -2.41 39.75 46.09
N LEU A 21 -3.52 40.17 45.55
CA LEU A 21 -4.51 39.33 44.87
C LEU A 21 -3.77 38.44 43.85
N VAL A 22 -3.65 37.16 44.18
CA VAL A 22 -3.25 36.12 43.20
C VAL A 22 -4.46 35.88 42.34
N CYS A 23 -4.48 36.54 41.19
CA CYS A 23 -5.42 36.28 40.12
C CYS A 23 -5.10 34.87 39.55
N TRP A 24 -5.84 33.88 39.98
CA TRP A 24 -5.82 32.57 39.38
C TRP A 24 -6.47 32.63 37.99
N ILE A 25 -5.67 32.86 36.96
CA ILE A 25 -6.11 32.67 35.60
C ILE A 25 -6.08 31.14 35.37
N LEU A 26 -7.23 30.50 35.49
CA LEU A 26 -7.48 29.14 35.02
C LEU A 26 -7.39 29.16 33.50
N LEU A 27 -6.21 28.86 32.96
CA LEU A 27 -6.04 28.48 31.55
C LEU A 27 -6.75 27.14 31.31
N LEU A 28 -8.03 27.22 30.92
CA LEU A 28 -8.74 26.10 30.32
C LEU A 28 -8.05 25.80 28.99
N ALA A 29 -7.11 24.86 29.00
CA ALA A 29 -6.58 24.28 27.78
C ALA A 29 -7.72 23.49 27.12
N VAL A 30 -8.41 24.12 26.17
CA VAL A 30 -9.35 23.44 25.29
C VAL A 30 -8.49 22.57 24.36
N THR A 31 -8.33 21.30 24.68
CA THR A 31 -7.77 20.31 23.77
C THR A 31 -8.78 20.08 22.66
N VAL A 32 -8.61 20.77 21.54
CA VAL A 32 -9.32 20.45 20.32
C VAL A 32 -8.74 19.12 19.83
N SER A 33 -9.40 18.03 20.18
CA SER A 33 -9.15 16.73 19.53
C SER A 33 -9.58 16.89 18.07
N ALA A 34 -8.60 17.04 17.16
CA ALA A 34 -8.85 16.89 15.74
C ALA A 34 -9.26 15.43 15.50
N GLN A 35 -10.56 15.19 15.43
CA GLN A 35 -11.08 13.92 14.93
C GLN A 35 -10.68 13.82 13.47
N ALA A 36 -9.90 12.78 13.15
CA ALA A 36 -9.68 12.40 11.75
C ALA A 36 -11.07 12.24 11.09
N PRO A 37 -11.24 12.65 9.83
CA PRO A 37 -12.50 12.47 9.14
C PRO A 37 -12.84 10.98 9.16
N GLU A 38 -13.94 10.66 9.80
CA GLU A 38 -14.50 9.31 9.84
C GLU A 38 -14.88 8.96 8.41
N SER A 39 -14.10 8.05 7.79
CA SER A 39 -14.41 7.58 6.46
C SER A 39 -15.76 6.87 6.53
N SER A 40 -16.74 7.32 5.74
CA SER A 40 -18.02 6.62 5.60
C SER A 40 -17.75 5.13 5.36
N PRO A 41 -18.47 4.23 6.05
CA PRO A 41 -18.26 2.80 5.86
C PRO A 41 -18.44 2.47 4.37
N LYS A 42 -17.42 1.83 3.78
CA LYS A 42 -17.51 1.36 2.40
C LYS A 42 -18.64 0.34 2.32
N SER A 43 -19.55 0.52 1.36
CA SER A 43 -20.56 -0.49 1.06
C SER A 43 -19.87 -1.79 0.61
N GLY A 44 -20.37 -2.94 1.08
CA GLY A 44 -19.88 -4.24 0.62
C GLY A 44 -20.12 -4.42 -0.89
N ILE A 45 -19.24 -5.20 -1.55
CA ILE A 45 -19.35 -5.56 -2.96
C ILE A 45 -19.52 -7.08 -3.04
N VAL A 46 -20.57 -7.53 -3.72
CA VAL A 46 -20.77 -8.94 -4.09
C VAL A 46 -21.10 -8.96 -5.57
N ARG A 47 -20.30 -9.67 -6.37
CA ARG A 47 -20.41 -9.67 -7.84
C ARG A 47 -20.07 -11.03 -8.40
N GLN A 48 -20.83 -11.45 -9.41
CA GLN A 48 -20.51 -12.61 -10.23
C GLN A 48 -19.53 -12.22 -11.35
N LEU A 49 -18.64 -13.14 -11.73
CA LEU A 49 -17.71 -12.91 -12.85
C LEU A 49 -18.45 -12.56 -14.15
N SER A 50 -19.63 -13.12 -14.35
CA SER A 50 -20.47 -12.83 -15.54
C SER A 50 -20.96 -11.37 -15.63
N GLU A 51 -20.90 -10.63 -14.53
CA GLU A 51 -21.26 -9.21 -14.45
C GLU A 51 -20.09 -8.29 -14.77
N VAL A 52 -18.87 -8.84 -14.77
CA VAL A 52 -17.65 -8.08 -15.06
C VAL A 52 -17.57 -7.73 -16.54
N ARG A 53 -17.34 -6.47 -16.83
CA ARG A 53 -17.05 -5.97 -18.18
C ARG A 53 -15.58 -5.56 -18.24
N PHE A 54 -14.82 -6.28 -19.05
CA PHE A 54 -13.40 -6.04 -19.20
C PHE A 54 -13.13 -4.95 -20.24
N PRO A 55 -12.75 -3.73 -19.86
CA PRO A 55 -12.29 -2.71 -20.80
C PRO A 55 -10.89 -3.09 -21.33
N PRO A 56 -10.46 -2.50 -22.45
CA PRO A 56 -9.05 -2.53 -22.83
C PRO A 56 -8.20 -1.96 -21.69
N GLY A 57 -7.04 -2.58 -21.42
CA GLY A 57 -6.08 -2.12 -20.41
C GLY A 57 -4.96 -1.29 -21.02
N ASP A 58 -4.07 -0.77 -20.18
CA ASP A 58 -2.86 -0.02 -20.58
C ASP A 58 -1.69 -0.94 -20.96
N GLY A 59 -1.92 -2.25 -21.02
CA GLY A 59 -0.95 -3.27 -21.37
C GLY A 59 -1.06 -3.77 -22.80
N PRO A 60 -0.48 -4.95 -23.09
CA PRO A 60 -0.67 -5.61 -24.37
C PRO A 60 -2.16 -5.82 -24.69
N ASP A 61 -2.55 -5.72 -25.95
CA ASP A 61 -3.93 -5.87 -26.43
C ASP A 61 -4.60 -7.20 -25.98
N CYS A 62 -3.79 -8.20 -25.68
CA CYS A 62 -4.24 -9.50 -25.17
C CYS A 62 -4.58 -9.51 -23.68
N LEU A 63 -4.38 -8.39 -22.97
CA LEU A 63 -4.62 -8.26 -21.54
C LEU A 63 -5.79 -7.31 -21.29
N GLN A 64 -6.71 -7.75 -20.43
CA GLN A 64 -7.86 -6.96 -20.00
C GLN A 64 -7.92 -6.90 -18.49
N PHE A 65 -8.41 -5.80 -17.96
CA PHE A 65 -8.33 -5.49 -16.54
C PHE A 65 -9.63 -4.85 -16.07
N PHE A 66 -10.14 -5.30 -14.94
CA PHE A 66 -11.32 -4.72 -14.31
C PHE A 66 -11.05 -4.46 -12.83
N LEU A 67 -11.20 -3.20 -12.41
CA LEU A 67 -11.04 -2.81 -11.02
C LEU A 67 -12.24 -3.29 -10.18
N GLU A 68 -11.98 -4.18 -9.24
CA GLU A 68 -12.98 -4.70 -8.31
C GLU A 68 -13.16 -3.79 -7.09
N ASN A 69 -12.07 -3.30 -6.55
CA ASN A 69 -12.07 -2.47 -5.34
C ASN A 69 -10.84 -1.59 -5.26
N GLY A 70 -10.95 -0.46 -4.57
CA GLY A 70 -9.85 0.47 -4.36
C GLY A 70 -9.77 1.57 -5.41
N ASP A 71 -8.59 2.16 -5.56
CA ASP A 71 -8.34 3.24 -6.51
C ASP A 71 -6.91 3.11 -7.07
N LEU A 72 -6.81 2.76 -8.35
CA LEU A 72 -5.53 2.60 -9.05
C LEU A 72 -4.67 3.88 -9.09
N LYS A 73 -5.27 5.06 -8.94
CA LYS A 73 -4.55 6.33 -9.03
C LYS A 73 -3.98 6.82 -7.70
N THR A 74 -4.65 6.48 -6.60
CA THR A 74 -4.35 7.11 -5.32
C THR A 74 -4.04 6.14 -4.18
N GLY A 75 -4.34 4.85 -4.33
CA GLY A 75 -4.22 3.92 -3.22
C GLY A 75 -4.10 2.46 -3.61
N SER A 76 -4.30 1.61 -2.61
CA SER A 76 -4.35 0.17 -2.83
C SER A 76 -5.58 -0.24 -3.64
N SER A 77 -5.44 -1.31 -4.38
CA SER A 77 -6.50 -1.79 -5.25
C SER A 77 -6.48 -3.31 -5.42
N THR A 78 -7.64 -3.84 -5.76
CA THR A 78 -7.82 -5.22 -6.19
C THR A 78 -8.54 -5.22 -7.53
N ALA A 79 -8.02 -5.98 -8.46
CA ALA A 79 -8.61 -6.12 -9.78
C ALA A 79 -8.67 -7.58 -10.20
N ILE A 80 -9.49 -7.85 -11.18
CA ILE A 80 -9.46 -9.12 -11.92
C ILE A 80 -8.84 -8.86 -13.30
N MET A 81 -7.90 -9.69 -13.68
CA MET A 81 -7.15 -9.61 -14.91
C MET A 81 -7.44 -10.84 -15.77
N LYS A 82 -7.70 -10.61 -17.04
CA LYS A 82 -7.93 -11.63 -18.03
C LYS A 82 -6.90 -11.54 -19.15
N ALA A 83 -6.19 -12.62 -19.40
CA ALA A 83 -5.21 -12.74 -20.47
C ALA A 83 -5.71 -13.73 -21.54
N ALA A 84 -5.70 -13.32 -22.80
CA ALA A 84 -6.01 -14.21 -23.90
C ALA A 84 -5.05 -15.42 -23.95
N PRO A 85 -5.41 -16.52 -24.62
CA PRO A 85 -4.50 -17.64 -24.83
C PRO A 85 -3.15 -17.17 -25.39
N LYS A 86 -2.06 -17.65 -24.80
CA LYS A 86 -0.69 -17.32 -25.21
C LYS A 86 -0.31 -15.83 -25.07
N CYS A 87 -1.11 -15.05 -24.36
CA CYS A 87 -0.78 -13.67 -24.05
C CYS A 87 0.54 -13.58 -23.32
N VAL A 88 1.46 -12.77 -23.83
CA VAL A 88 2.76 -12.48 -23.23
C VAL A 88 2.75 -11.06 -22.69
N VAL A 89 3.00 -10.91 -21.39
CA VAL A 89 3.26 -9.62 -20.76
C VAL A 89 4.78 -9.51 -20.57
N PRO A 90 5.40 -8.60 -21.34
CA PRO A 90 6.85 -8.48 -21.36
C PRO A 90 7.41 -7.96 -20.02
N PRO A 91 8.73 -8.02 -19.81
CA PRO A 91 9.37 -7.51 -18.61
C PRO A 91 8.99 -6.06 -18.30
N HIS A 92 8.50 -5.85 -17.10
CA HIS A 92 8.10 -4.57 -16.54
C HIS A 92 8.25 -4.57 -15.02
N TYR A 93 7.99 -3.45 -14.39
CA TYR A 93 7.85 -3.36 -12.94
C TYR A 93 6.82 -2.29 -12.56
N HIS A 94 6.37 -2.36 -11.32
CA HIS A 94 5.53 -1.35 -10.66
C HIS A 94 6.26 -0.75 -9.47
N THR A 95 5.96 0.51 -9.10
CA THR A 95 6.39 1.06 -7.80
C THR A 95 5.57 0.47 -6.66
N ALA A 96 4.38 -0.01 -6.93
CA ALA A 96 3.60 -0.84 -6.02
C ALA A 96 4.19 -2.26 -5.89
N GLU A 97 3.93 -2.91 -4.76
CA GLU A 97 3.99 -4.36 -4.67
C GLU A 97 2.77 -4.94 -5.37
N GLU A 98 2.98 -5.96 -6.19
CA GLU A 98 1.93 -6.68 -6.87
C GLU A 98 1.80 -8.10 -6.32
N GLN A 99 0.56 -8.57 -6.16
CA GLN A 99 0.29 -9.96 -5.83
C GLN A 99 -0.70 -10.54 -6.84
N LEU A 100 -0.42 -11.75 -7.29
CA LEU A 100 -1.26 -12.51 -8.22
C LEU A 100 -1.80 -13.78 -7.58
N ILE A 101 -3.08 -14.06 -7.82
CA ILE A 101 -3.71 -15.35 -7.52
C ILE A 101 -4.35 -15.87 -8.80
N ILE A 102 -3.90 -17.04 -9.25
CA ILE A 102 -4.44 -17.66 -10.45
C ILE A 102 -5.80 -18.27 -10.15
N VAL A 103 -6.81 -17.90 -10.93
CA VAL A 103 -8.18 -18.43 -10.82
C VAL A 103 -8.45 -19.49 -11.88
N LYS A 104 -8.00 -19.25 -13.12
CA LYS A 104 -8.20 -20.15 -14.27
C LYS A 104 -6.97 -20.12 -15.19
N GLY A 105 -6.69 -21.25 -15.81
CA GLY A 105 -5.57 -21.41 -16.73
C GLY A 105 -4.24 -21.69 -16.02
N ASN A 106 -3.17 -21.76 -16.81
CA ASN A 106 -1.81 -21.91 -16.35
C ASN A 106 -0.99 -20.69 -16.80
N VAL A 107 -0.26 -20.10 -15.88
CA VAL A 107 0.54 -18.90 -16.11
C VAL A 107 1.99 -19.22 -15.81
N SER A 108 2.87 -19.08 -16.80
CA SER A 108 4.30 -19.01 -16.55
C SER A 108 4.64 -17.59 -16.10
N THR A 109 5.19 -17.44 -14.92
CA THR A 109 5.63 -16.15 -14.38
C THR A 109 7.05 -16.24 -13.86
N GLY A 110 7.77 -15.15 -13.97
CA GLY A 110 9.12 -15.01 -13.47
C GLY A 110 9.41 -13.59 -13.01
N MET A 111 10.48 -13.45 -12.26
CA MET A 111 11.00 -12.14 -11.86
C MET A 111 12.52 -12.16 -11.83
N GLN A 112 13.13 -11.00 -11.96
CA GLN A 112 14.58 -10.87 -11.98
C GLN A 112 15.24 -11.58 -10.81
N GLY A 113 16.19 -12.49 -11.12
CA GLY A 113 16.91 -13.29 -10.13
C GLY A 113 16.18 -14.54 -9.65
N MET A 114 15.06 -14.90 -10.26
CA MET A 114 14.33 -16.15 -10.01
C MET A 114 14.12 -16.90 -11.33
N GLN A 115 13.92 -18.21 -11.23
CA GLN A 115 13.52 -19.02 -12.38
C GLN A 115 12.02 -18.87 -12.63
N ASP A 116 11.61 -18.97 -13.89
CA ASP A 116 10.23 -19.01 -14.28
C ASP A 116 9.53 -20.22 -13.67
N THR A 117 8.33 -19.99 -13.19
CA THR A 117 7.50 -21.02 -12.56
C THR A 117 6.13 -21.01 -13.19
N VAL A 118 5.58 -22.19 -13.47
CA VAL A 118 4.20 -22.34 -13.96
C VAL A 118 3.26 -22.48 -12.77
N LEU A 119 2.32 -21.55 -12.68
CA LEU A 119 1.27 -21.51 -11.67
C LEU A 119 -0.07 -21.88 -12.30
N GLY A 120 -0.78 -22.84 -11.70
CA GLY A 120 -2.18 -23.17 -12.00
C GLY A 120 -3.15 -22.52 -11.02
N PRO A 121 -4.45 -22.84 -11.08
CA PRO A 121 -5.48 -22.34 -10.16
C PRO A 121 -5.08 -22.50 -8.69
N GLY A 122 -5.23 -21.44 -7.90
CA GLY A 122 -4.76 -21.36 -6.51
C GLY A 122 -3.28 -20.98 -6.37
N GLY A 123 -2.51 -20.96 -7.46
CA GLY A 123 -1.12 -20.52 -7.47
C GLY A 123 -1.01 -19.02 -7.11
N PHE A 124 0.06 -18.69 -6.40
CA PHE A 124 0.32 -17.35 -5.89
C PHE A 124 1.71 -16.85 -6.30
N ALA A 125 1.80 -15.58 -6.67
CA ALA A 125 3.05 -14.87 -6.85
C ALA A 125 2.98 -13.50 -6.20
N MET A 126 4.09 -13.04 -5.62
CA MET A 126 4.25 -11.69 -5.09
C MET A 126 5.48 -11.06 -5.72
N MET A 127 5.29 -9.95 -6.39
CA MET A 127 6.32 -9.16 -7.04
C MET A 127 6.63 -7.93 -6.20
N PRO A 128 7.81 -7.86 -5.55
CA PRO A 128 8.20 -6.70 -4.76
C PRO A 128 8.26 -5.43 -5.60
N SER A 129 8.02 -4.28 -4.97
CA SER A 129 8.18 -2.96 -5.57
C SER A 129 9.45 -2.85 -6.41
N LYS A 130 9.33 -2.35 -7.63
CA LYS A 130 10.41 -2.10 -8.61
C LYS A 130 11.20 -3.33 -9.06
N ARG A 131 10.74 -4.54 -8.74
CA ARG A 131 11.38 -5.76 -9.22
C ARG A 131 10.87 -6.13 -10.61
N PRO A 132 11.73 -6.23 -11.63
CA PRO A 132 11.34 -6.67 -12.96
C PRO A 132 10.69 -8.05 -12.94
N HIS A 133 9.55 -8.16 -13.59
CA HIS A 133 8.80 -9.41 -13.70
C HIS A 133 8.04 -9.48 -15.04
N TRP A 134 7.55 -10.64 -15.35
CA TRP A 134 6.84 -10.96 -16.59
C TRP A 134 5.92 -12.15 -16.40
N PHE A 135 4.96 -12.32 -17.29
CA PHE A 135 4.18 -13.55 -17.33
C PHE A 135 3.70 -13.91 -18.75
N THR A 136 3.33 -15.18 -18.91
CA THR A 136 2.71 -15.70 -20.14
C THR A 136 1.54 -16.61 -19.77
N CYS A 137 0.37 -16.36 -20.36
CA CYS A 137 -0.74 -17.31 -20.30
C CYS A 137 -0.40 -18.52 -21.16
N MET A 138 -0.10 -19.65 -20.53
CA MET A 138 0.32 -20.90 -21.19
C MET A 138 -0.87 -21.72 -21.72
N ALA A 139 -2.07 -21.43 -21.25
CA ALA A 139 -3.26 -22.17 -21.58
C ALA A 139 -3.70 -21.96 -23.03
N THR A 140 -4.46 -22.93 -23.58
CA THR A 140 -5.17 -22.81 -24.85
C THR A 140 -6.47 -22.02 -24.71
N GLU A 141 -6.90 -21.78 -23.50
CA GLU A 141 -8.00 -20.90 -23.12
C GLU A 141 -7.46 -19.64 -22.45
N GLU A 142 -8.35 -18.71 -22.12
CA GLU A 142 -7.99 -17.51 -21.33
C GLU A 142 -7.48 -17.87 -19.95
N CYS A 143 -6.49 -17.13 -19.47
CA CYS A 143 -6.09 -17.12 -18.07
C CYS A 143 -6.84 -16.02 -17.32
N LEU A 144 -7.27 -16.34 -16.10
CA LEU A 144 -7.94 -15.42 -15.21
C LEU A 144 -7.20 -15.37 -13.87
N MET A 145 -6.99 -14.19 -13.33
CA MET A 145 -6.27 -14.02 -12.08
C MET A 145 -6.76 -12.78 -11.33
N PHE A 146 -6.75 -12.83 -10.03
CA PHE A 146 -6.82 -11.62 -9.22
C PHE A 146 -5.43 -11.01 -9.09
N VAL A 147 -5.40 -9.69 -9.14
CA VAL A 147 -4.20 -8.90 -8.90
C VAL A 147 -4.49 -7.84 -7.85
N THR A 148 -3.56 -7.66 -6.92
CA THR A 148 -3.64 -6.60 -5.91
C THR A 148 -2.40 -5.74 -5.93
N PHE A 149 -2.58 -4.44 -5.71
CA PHE A 149 -1.51 -3.47 -5.52
C PHE A 149 -1.63 -2.83 -4.14
N ASP A 150 -0.52 -2.69 -3.42
CA ASP A 150 -0.48 -2.12 -2.06
C ASP A 150 -0.65 -0.59 -2.05
N ARG A 151 -0.45 0.07 -3.18
CA ARG A 151 -0.51 1.53 -3.37
C ARG A 151 -0.94 1.89 -4.80
N ALA A 152 -0.87 3.17 -5.15
CA ALA A 152 -1.16 3.64 -6.51
C ALA A 152 -0.41 2.84 -7.57
N TYR A 153 -1.14 2.43 -8.59
CA TYR A 153 -0.63 1.65 -9.72
C TYR A 153 0.15 2.55 -10.69
N ASP A 154 1.26 2.04 -11.14
CA ASP A 154 2.00 2.50 -12.31
C ASP A 154 2.57 1.29 -13.05
N ILE A 155 3.04 1.45 -14.27
CA ILE A 155 3.76 0.42 -15.00
C ILE A 155 4.93 1.02 -15.77
N VAL A 156 6.10 0.40 -15.61
CA VAL A 156 7.32 0.79 -16.32
C VAL A 156 7.79 -0.39 -17.17
N TRP A 157 7.60 -0.27 -18.47
CA TRP A 157 8.03 -1.27 -19.43
C TRP A 157 9.55 -1.26 -19.60
N LEU A 158 10.16 -2.42 -19.53
CA LEU A 158 11.59 -2.57 -19.77
C LEU A 158 11.85 -2.85 -21.27
N LYS A 159 12.86 -2.19 -21.80
CA LYS A 159 13.29 -2.47 -23.18
C LYS A 159 13.96 -3.85 -23.21
N PRO A 160 13.72 -4.66 -24.26
CA PRO A 160 14.49 -5.87 -24.47
C PRO A 160 16.00 -5.52 -24.50
N ASN A 161 16.78 -6.28 -23.78
CA ASN A 161 18.24 -6.16 -23.91
C ASN A 161 18.60 -6.48 -25.37
N LYS A 162 19.27 -5.53 -26.04
CA LYS A 162 19.81 -5.73 -27.37
C LYS A 162 20.94 -6.74 -27.36
#